data_50777a4480d42e436664181d88707e20
#
_entry.id   50777a4480d42e436664181d88707e20
#
_cell.length_a   1.000
_cell.length_b   1.000
_cell.length_c   1.000
_cell.angle_alpha   90.00
_cell.angle_beta   90.00
_cell.angle_gamma   90.00
#
_symmetry.space_group_name_H-M   'P 1'
#
loop_
_entity.id
_entity.type
_entity.pdbx_description
1 polymer ?
#
loop_
_entity_poly.entity_id
_entity_poly.type
_entity_poly.pdbx_seq_one_letter_code
_entity_poly.pdbx_strand_id
1 'polypeptide(L)'
;MDKVAQYKQIARELLVEDSQTGTMIEPSIRRQFIGDDENGHYLLYHIGWWDQYKRQYGCFLHLEVTEDGKIWIQHDGTDNPIAIRLVRQGVPKEDIVFGFHAPYKRSYSGFASMEL
;
A
#
# COMPACT_ATOMS: atom_id res chain seq x y z
N MET A 1 -15.74 -14.49 -8.13
CA MET A 1 -14.89 -13.33 -8.38
C MET A 1 -13.45 -13.80 -8.52
N ASP A 2 -12.76 -13.38 -9.53
CA ASP A 2 -11.39 -13.80 -9.70
C ASP A 2 -10.47 -13.15 -8.66
N LYS A 3 -9.28 -13.71 -8.52
CA LYS A 3 -8.31 -13.33 -7.52
C LYS A 3 -7.84 -11.88 -7.69
N VAL A 4 -7.60 -11.45 -8.94
CA VAL A 4 -7.14 -10.08 -9.22
C VAL A 4 -8.21 -9.07 -8.81
N ALA A 5 -9.46 -9.30 -9.19
CA ALA A 5 -10.56 -8.41 -8.83
C ALA A 5 -10.75 -8.36 -7.32
N GLN A 6 -10.62 -9.50 -6.64
CA GLN A 6 -10.72 -9.58 -5.19
C GLN A 6 -9.61 -8.78 -4.51
N TYR A 7 -8.38 -8.91 -5.00
CA TYR A 7 -7.23 -8.19 -4.44
C TYR A 7 -7.33 -6.69 -4.67
N LYS A 8 -7.84 -6.27 -5.83
CA LYS A 8 -8.08 -4.85 -6.10
C LYS A 8 -9.08 -4.27 -5.11
N GLN A 9 -10.14 -5.02 -4.81
CA GLN A 9 -11.14 -4.59 -3.84
C GLN A 9 -10.54 -4.48 -2.43
N ILE A 10 -9.77 -5.48 -2.00
CA ILE A 10 -9.12 -5.47 -0.69
C ILE A 10 -8.17 -4.27 -0.57
N ALA A 11 -7.32 -4.06 -1.58
CA ALA A 11 -6.37 -2.95 -1.58
C ALA A 11 -7.10 -1.61 -1.47
N ARG A 12 -8.14 -1.41 -2.28
CA ARG A 12 -8.94 -0.18 -2.26
C ARG A 12 -9.55 0.05 -0.88
N GLU A 13 -10.20 -0.96 -0.33
CA GLU A 13 -10.91 -0.83 0.94
C GLU A 13 -9.95 -0.48 2.09
N LEU A 14 -8.80 -1.14 2.15
CA LEU A 14 -7.82 -0.86 3.20
C LEU A 14 -7.28 0.57 3.12
N LEU A 15 -6.97 1.04 1.92
CA LEU A 15 -6.43 2.39 1.76
C LEU A 15 -7.49 3.47 1.94
N VAL A 16 -8.70 3.24 1.48
CA VAL A 16 -9.81 4.18 1.74
C VAL A 16 -10.07 4.30 3.24
N GLU A 17 -10.06 3.19 3.95
CA GLU A 17 -10.21 3.20 5.41
C GLU A 17 -9.11 4.03 6.06
N ASP A 18 -7.86 3.81 5.66
CA ASP A 18 -6.72 4.56 6.19
C ASP A 18 -6.84 6.07 5.90
N SER A 19 -7.39 6.42 4.74
CA SER A 19 -7.56 7.84 4.38
C SER A 19 -8.58 8.55 5.27
N GLN A 20 -9.51 7.78 5.84
CA GLN A 20 -10.62 8.34 6.62
C GLN A 20 -10.40 8.25 8.12
N THR A 21 -9.70 7.21 8.59
CA THR A 21 -9.58 6.91 10.01
C THR A 21 -8.17 7.03 10.55
N GLY A 22 -7.20 7.32 9.70
CA GLY A 22 -5.81 7.45 10.11
C GLY A 22 -5.61 8.58 11.11
N THR A 23 -4.61 8.44 11.98
CA THR A 23 -4.27 9.46 12.96
C THR A 23 -3.88 10.74 12.24
N MET A 24 -4.51 11.85 12.64
CA MET A 24 -4.13 13.16 12.12
C MET A 24 -2.77 13.55 12.68
N ILE A 25 -1.79 13.69 11.78
CA ILE A 25 -0.44 14.09 12.17
C ILE A 25 -0.42 15.57 12.48
N GLU A 26 -1.10 16.35 11.63
CA GLU A 26 -1.14 17.81 11.70
C GLU A 26 -2.39 18.25 10.94
N PRO A 27 -3.20 19.19 11.47
CA PRO A 27 -4.42 19.63 10.78
C PRO A 27 -4.19 20.18 9.37
N SER A 28 -2.98 20.69 9.09
CA SER A 28 -2.63 21.23 7.79
C SER A 28 -2.13 20.18 6.79
N ILE A 29 -2.05 18.91 7.22
CA ILE A 29 -1.61 17.82 6.35
C ILE A 29 -2.80 16.93 6.04
N ARG A 30 -3.14 16.83 4.75
CA ARG A 30 -4.23 15.97 4.28
C ARG A 30 -3.69 14.62 3.84
N ARG A 31 -4.44 13.58 4.13
CA ARG A 31 -4.16 12.24 3.61
C ARG A 31 -5.17 11.95 2.51
N GLN A 32 -4.69 11.79 1.28
CA GLN A 32 -5.53 11.67 0.10
C GLN A 32 -5.40 10.27 -0.50
N PHE A 33 -6.54 9.62 -0.75
CA PHE A 33 -6.57 8.35 -1.45
C PHE A 33 -6.63 8.58 -2.97
N ILE A 34 -5.83 7.82 -3.70
CA ILE A 34 -5.84 7.79 -5.17
C ILE A 34 -5.91 6.33 -5.59
N GLY A 35 -6.91 5.97 -6.40
CA GLY A 35 -7.09 4.59 -6.85
C GLY A 35 -7.29 4.52 -8.35
N ASP A 36 -6.69 3.50 -8.96
CA ASP A 36 -6.78 3.20 -10.38
C ASP A 36 -7.08 1.71 -10.54
N ASP A 37 -8.36 1.38 -10.69
CA ASP A 37 -8.79 -0.02 -10.81
C ASP A 37 -8.36 -0.66 -12.13
N GLU A 38 -8.15 0.14 -13.16
CA GLU A 38 -7.73 -0.37 -14.46
C GLU A 38 -6.30 -0.88 -14.42
N ASN A 39 -5.41 -0.09 -13.83
CA ASN A 39 -3.98 -0.42 -13.76
C ASN A 39 -3.57 -1.06 -12.43
N GLY A 40 -4.48 -1.11 -11.46
CA GLY A 40 -4.25 -1.79 -10.20
C GLY A 40 -3.38 -1.02 -9.22
N HIS A 41 -3.38 0.31 -9.26
CA HIS A 41 -2.60 1.13 -8.35
C HIS A 41 -3.48 1.79 -7.30
N TYR A 42 -3.06 1.69 -6.04
CA TYR A 42 -3.79 2.25 -4.90
C TYR A 42 -2.79 2.96 -3.99
N LEU A 43 -2.99 4.27 -3.81
CA LEU A 43 -2.00 5.12 -3.16
C LEU A 43 -2.64 6.01 -2.10
N LEU A 44 -1.87 6.27 -1.04
CA LEU A 44 -2.16 7.35 -0.10
C LEU A 44 -1.07 8.39 -0.22
N TYR A 45 -1.48 9.64 -0.36
CA TYR A 45 -0.56 10.78 -0.41
C TYR A 45 -0.77 11.66 0.80
N HIS A 46 0.33 12.20 1.31
CA HIS A 46 0.30 13.31 2.25
C HIS A 46 0.51 14.60 1.47
N ILE A 47 -0.34 15.59 1.71
CA ILE A 47 -0.27 16.90 1.04
C ILE A 47 -0.51 17.96 2.09
N GLY A 48 0.47 18.83 2.32
CA GLY A 48 0.32 19.90 3.29
C GLY A 48 1.63 20.46 3.79
N TRP A 49 1.59 21.01 5.00
CA TRP A 49 2.71 21.68 5.62
C TRP A 49 2.78 21.32 7.11
N TRP A 50 3.98 21.00 7.56
CA TRP A 50 4.27 20.79 8.98
C TRP A 50 4.67 22.15 9.57
N ASP A 51 3.96 22.60 10.60
CA ASP A 51 4.23 23.86 11.29
C ASP A 51 4.33 25.06 10.35
N GLN A 52 3.66 25.04 9.21
CA GLN A 52 3.67 26.11 8.23
C GLN A 52 5.01 26.31 7.49
N TYR A 53 6.03 25.57 7.86
CA TYR A 53 7.37 25.76 7.33
C TYR A 53 7.88 24.60 6.50
N LYS A 54 7.49 23.38 6.86
CA LYS A 54 8.03 22.18 6.21
C LYS A 54 6.99 21.56 5.30
N ARG A 55 7.29 21.52 4.01
CA ARG A 55 6.40 20.88 3.03
C ARG A 55 6.32 19.38 3.27
N GLN A 56 5.10 18.86 3.34
CA GLN A 56 4.80 17.42 3.34
C GLN A 56 4.08 17.10 2.05
N TYR A 57 4.77 16.40 1.15
CA TYR A 57 4.17 16.02 -0.12
C TYR A 57 4.79 14.71 -0.59
N GLY A 58 3.98 13.72 -0.81
CA GLY A 58 4.47 12.49 -1.38
C GLY A 58 3.64 11.29 -1.06
N CYS A 59 4.01 10.20 -1.68
CA CYS A 59 3.37 8.90 -1.48
C CYS A 59 3.77 8.35 -0.11
N PHE A 60 2.77 7.95 0.66
CA PHE A 60 2.94 7.40 1.99
C PHE A 60 2.75 5.89 1.99
N LEU A 61 1.85 5.40 1.14
CA LEU A 61 1.56 3.97 1.01
C LEU A 61 1.15 3.71 -0.44
N HIS A 62 1.75 2.70 -1.06
CA HIS A 62 1.46 2.37 -2.45
C HIS A 62 1.38 0.85 -2.63
N LEU A 63 0.21 0.38 -3.02
CA LEU A 63 -0.03 -1.01 -3.40
C LEU A 63 -0.29 -1.10 -4.90
N GLU A 64 0.25 -2.14 -5.52
CA GLU A 64 -0.03 -2.45 -6.92
C GLU A 64 -0.52 -3.89 -7.02
N VAL A 65 -1.68 -4.09 -7.63
CA VAL A 65 -2.23 -5.43 -7.89
C VAL A 65 -1.94 -5.77 -9.34
N THR A 66 -1.14 -6.80 -9.56
CA THR A 66 -0.72 -7.20 -10.89
C THR A 66 -1.65 -8.28 -11.47
N GLU A 67 -1.63 -8.41 -12.79
CA GLU A 67 -2.53 -9.34 -13.49
C GLU A 67 -2.22 -10.81 -13.19
N ASP A 68 -1.02 -11.11 -12.74
CA ASP A 68 -0.64 -12.47 -12.33
C ASP A 68 -1.12 -12.82 -10.91
N GLY A 69 -1.89 -11.93 -10.28
CA GLY A 69 -2.50 -12.21 -8.98
C GLY A 69 -1.58 -11.98 -7.80
N LYS A 70 -0.73 -10.97 -7.88
CA LYS A 70 0.14 -10.57 -6.77
C LYS A 70 -0.22 -9.17 -6.29
N ILE A 71 0.05 -8.91 -5.02
CA ILE A 71 -0.03 -7.55 -4.46
C ILE A 71 1.39 -7.11 -4.15
N TRP A 72 1.84 -6.10 -4.86
CA TRP A 72 3.15 -5.50 -4.65
C TRP A 72 3.03 -4.33 -3.69
N ILE A 73 3.78 -4.38 -2.59
CA ILE A 73 3.91 -3.25 -1.69
C ILE A 73 5.07 -2.43 -2.22
N GLN A 74 4.74 -1.36 -2.96
CA GLN A 74 5.77 -0.51 -3.56
C GLN A 74 6.39 0.43 -2.54
N HIS A 75 5.59 0.84 -1.55
CA HIS A 75 6.05 1.70 -0.46
C HIS A 75 5.10 1.55 0.72
N ASP A 76 5.65 1.50 1.94
CA ASP A 76 4.85 1.47 3.17
C ASP A 76 5.50 2.35 4.22
N GLY A 77 4.93 3.54 4.41
CA GLY A 77 5.36 4.48 5.44
C GLY A 77 4.54 4.40 6.72
N THR A 78 3.71 3.36 6.87
CA THR A 78 2.82 3.23 8.03
C THR A 78 3.54 2.58 9.21
N ASP A 79 3.05 2.87 10.43
CA ASP A 79 3.51 2.20 11.64
C ASP A 79 2.88 0.82 11.81
N ASN A 80 1.80 0.56 11.09
CA ASN A 80 1.09 -0.73 11.10
C ASN A 80 1.29 -1.38 9.74
N PRO A 81 2.27 -2.30 9.60
CA PRO A 81 2.65 -2.84 8.29
C PRO A 81 1.47 -3.36 7.49
N ILE A 82 1.34 -2.87 6.27
CA ILE A 82 0.22 -3.24 5.40
C ILE A 82 0.25 -4.74 5.06
N ALA A 83 1.43 -5.35 5.01
CA ALA A 83 1.55 -6.77 4.72
C ALA A 83 0.77 -7.63 5.73
N ILE A 84 0.85 -7.28 7.02
CA ILE A 84 0.13 -8.01 8.08
C ILE A 84 -1.37 -7.83 7.90
N ARG A 85 -1.80 -6.63 7.55
CA ARG A 85 -3.23 -6.33 7.35
C ARG A 85 -3.78 -7.06 6.13
N LEU A 86 -3.00 -7.18 5.06
CA LEU A 86 -3.38 -7.97 3.89
C LEU A 86 -3.56 -9.45 4.24
N VAL A 87 -2.63 -10.00 5.00
CA VAL A 87 -2.73 -11.40 5.46
C VAL A 87 -4.00 -11.61 6.28
N ARG A 88 -4.36 -10.67 7.15
CA ARG A 88 -5.58 -10.73 7.94
C ARG A 88 -6.85 -10.69 7.09
N GLN A 89 -6.77 -10.09 5.90
CA GLN A 89 -7.87 -10.07 4.95
C GLN A 89 -7.95 -11.34 4.10
N GLY A 90 -7.06 -12.29 4.32
CA GLY A 90 -7.07 -13.56 3.62
C GLY A 90 -6.13 -13.65 2.44
N VAL A 91 -5.25 -12.66 2.24
CA VAL A 91 -4.26 -12.72 1.16
C VAL A 91 -3.10 -13.61 1.60
N PRO A 92 -2.81 -14.70 0.87
CA PRO A 92 -1.69 -15.57 1.25
C PRO A 92 -0.35 -14.85 1.06
N LYS A 93 0.61 -15.21 1.91
CA LYS A 93 1.94 -14.56 1.88
C LYS A 93 2.63 -14.71 0.54
N GLU A 94 2.44 -15.82 -0.16
CA GLU A 94 3.05 -16.05 -1.47
C GLU A 94 2.50 -15.14 -2.57
N ASP A 95 1.42 -14.40 -2.28
CA ASP A 95 0.86 -13.42 -3.21
C ASP A 95 1.24 -11.98 -2.87
N ILE A 96 2.01 -11.77 -1.80
CA ILE A 96 2.45 -10.45 -1.36
C ILE A 96 3.93 -10.29 -1.64
N VAL A 97 4.30 -9.24 -2.38
CA VAL A 97 5.68 -8.97 -2.77
C VAL A 97 6.14 -7.65 -2.16
N PHE A 98 7.29 -7.66 -1.48
CA PHE A 98 7.88 -6.43 -0.97
C PHE A 98 8.68 -5.75 -2.10
N GLY A 99 7.98 -4.92 -2.89
CA GLY A 99 8.59 -4.24 -4.03
C GLY A 99 9.69 -3.26 -3.64
N PHE A 100 9.64 -2.73 -2.41
CA PHE A 100 10.64 -1.81 -1.91
C PHE A 100 11.91 -2.50 -1.39
N HIS A 101 11.89 -3.84 -1.27
CA HIS A 101 13.10 -4.61 -0.96
C HIS A 101 13.81 -5.00 -2.25
N ALA A 102 15.14 -5.00 -2.24
CA ALA A 102 15.92 -5.48 -3.37
C ALA A 102 15.55 -6.95 -3.66
N PRO A 103 15.55 -7.38 -4.93
CA PRO A 103 15.10 -8.73 -5.27
C PRO A 103 15.79 -9.83 -4.48
N TYR A 104 17.11 -9.72 -4.21
CA TYR A 104 17.85 -10.76 -3.49
C TYR A 104 17.40 -10.90 -2.03
N LYS A 105 16.80 -9.84 -1.44
CA LYS A 105 16.32 -9.84 -0.06
C LYS A 105 14.94 -10.45 0.09
N ARG A 106 14.17 -10.54 -1.00
CA ARG A 106 12.79 -11.02 -0.93
C ARG A 106 12.67 -12.46 -0.48
N SER A 107 13.67 -13.29 -0.81
CA SER A 107 13.68 -14.71 -0.40
C SER A 107 13.74 -14.89 1.11
N TYR A 108 14.19 -13.90 1.85
CA TYR A 108 14.28 -13.98 3.32
C TYR A 108 13.05 -13.41 4.03
N SER A 109 12.10 -12.86 3.30
CA SER A 109 10.97 -12.16 3.90
C SER A 109 9.87 -13.09 4.44
N GLY A 110 9.81 -14.35 3.95
CA GLY A 110 8.68 -15.23 4.21
C GLY A 110 7.49 -14.96 3.31
N PHE A 111 7.59 -13.98 2.42
CA PHE A 111 6.59 -13.61 1.43
C PHE A 111 7.09 -13.98 0.04
N ALA A 112 6.41 -13.51 -1.02
CA ALA A 112 6.80 -13.85 -2.37
C ALA A 112 8.20 -13.32 -2.71
N SER A 113 9.01 -14.15 -3.39
CA SER A 113 10.38 -13.81 -3.78
C SER A 113 10.50 -13.58 -5.28
N MET A 114 9.72 -12.62 -5.80
CA MET A 114 9.78 -12.23 -7.20
C MET A 114 11.08 -11.48 -7.48
N GLU A 115 11.63 -11.65 -8.67
CA GLU A 115 12.93 -11.04 -9.04
C GLU A 115 12.81 -9.73 -9.79
N LEU A 116 11.61 -9.29 -10.06
CA LEU A 116 11.36 -8.06 -10.82
C LEU A 116 11.48 -6.80 -9.99
#